data_408d9a931e965f45f1a2178da6cd6ae8
#
_entry.id   408d9a931e965f45f1a2178da6cd6ae8
#
_cell.length_a   1.000
_cell.length_b   1.000
_cell.length_c   1.000
_cell.angle_alpha   90.00
_cell.angle_beta   90.00
_cell.angle_gamma   90.00
#
_symmetry.space_group_name_H-M   'P 1'
#
loop_
_entity.id
_entity.type
_entity.pdbx_description
1 polymer ?
#
loop_
_entity_poly.entity_id
_entity_poly.type
_entity_poly.pdbx_seq_one_letter_code
_entity_poly.pdbx_strand_id
1 'polypeptide(L)'
;MKSLAVSERCGFARYVAHQAHYSLVGREYEWELMPLALDQRIGTVVWSPLGWARLTGKVRRNQALPETSRVQSKINMDLSPPVDPERLYRVIDALDEVALETGKAVPQVALNWLLQRPSVSTIITGARTEEQLRQNIGAVGWKLDAAQVKKLDEASAVTPVYPYWHQRGFRERNPPPV
;
A
#
# COMPACT_ATOMS: atom_id res chain seq x y z
N MET A 1 -1.89 20.45 4.54
CA MET A 1 -2.08 21.87 4.16
C MET A 1 -1.77 22.86 5.28
N LYS A 2 -2.48 22.89 6.42
CA LYS A 2 -2.26 23.90 7.48
C LYS A 2 -0.80 23.97 7.96
N SER A 3 -0.13 22.85 8.19
CA SER A 3 1.28 22.82 8.62
C SER A 3 2.21 23.45 7.58
N LEU A 4 1.98 23.18 6.28
CA LEU A 4 2.75 23.79 5.19
C LEU A 4 2.55 25.30 5.12
N ALA A 5 1.30 25.77 5.26
CA ALA A 5 1.00 27.19 5.29
C ALA A 5 1.63 27.90 6.50
N VAL A 6 1.72 27.25 7.65
CA VAL A 6 2.44 27.80 8.81
C VAL A 6 3.94 27.87 8.55
N SER A 7 4.54 26.83 7.96
CA SER A 7 5.97 26.82 7.59
C SER A 7 6.28 28.00 6.65
N GLU A 8 5.46 28.18 5.62
CA GLU A 8 5.64 29.28 4.65
C GLU A 8 5.52 30.65 5.31
N ARG A 9 4.44 30.88 6.09
CA ARG A 9 4.19 32.15 6.77
C ARG A 9 5.25 32.51 7.80
N CYS A 10 5.79 31.54 8.50
CA CYS A 10 6.77 31.75 9.59
C CYS A 10 8.21 31.58 9.15
N GLY A 11 8.49 31.29 7.88
CA GLY A 11 9.84 31.06 7.39
C GLY A 11 10.48 29.77 7.91
N PHE A 12 9.66 28.79 8.32
CA PHE A 12 10.15 27.48 8.78
C PHE A 12 10.47 26.55 7.63
N ALA A 13 11.29 25.54 7.90
CA ALA A 13 11.56 24.49 6.93
C ALA A 13 10.25 23.81 6.50
N ARG A 14 10.11 23.61 5.18
CA ARG A 14 8.96 22.95 4.59
C ARG A 14 9.03 21.43 4.87
N TYR A 15 7.88 20.80 5.15
CA TYR A 15 7.79 19.35 5.15
C TYR A 15 8.09 18.80 3.75
N VAL A 16 9.00 17.84 3.67
CA VAL A 16 9.42 17.18 2.41
C VAL A 16 8.82 15.79 2.24
N ALA A 17 8.35 15.20 3.33
CA ALA A 17 7.70 13.90 3.33
C ALA A 17 6.63 13.79 4.42
N HIS A 18 5.70 12.88 4.21
CA HIS A 18 4.79 12.40 5.26
C HIS A 18 4.85 10.88 5.36
N GLN A 19 4.48 10.34 6.51
CA GLN A 19 4.35 8.91 6.71
C GLN A 19 2.88 8.52 6.68
N ALA A 20 2.51 7.52 5.85
CA ALA A 20 1.13 7.09 5.67
C ALA A 20 0.99 5.57 5.60
N HIS A 21 -0.18 5.06 6.05
CA HIS A 21 -0.59 3.68 5.80
C HIS A 21 -0.96 3.50 4.34
N TYR A 22 -0.33 2.55 3.67
CA TYR A 22 -0.68 2.22 2.29
C TYR A 22 -0.29 0.79 1.94
N SER A 23 -1.22 0.05 1.35
CA SER A 23 -1.00 -1.32 0.89
C SER A 23 -2.12 -1.73 -0.08
N LEU A 24 -1.98 -2.87 -0.75
CA LEU A 24 -3.05 -3.45 -1.57
C LEU A 24 -4.35 -3.75 -0.79
N VAL A 25 -4.30 -3.83 0.53
CA VAL A 25 -5.49 -4.01 1.39
C VAL A 25 -5.88 -2.77 2.20
N GLY A 26 -5.21 -1.64 1.97
CA GLY A 26 -5.47 -0.35 2.62
C GLY A 26 -5.16 0.77 1.64
N ARG A 27 -6.13 1.13 0.78
CA ARG A 27 -5.99 2.09 -0.33
C ARG A 27 -6.62 3.46 -0.06
N GLU A 28 -7.11 3.70 1.16
CA GLU A 28 -7.75 4.96 1.56
C GLU A 28 -6.80 6.16 1.45
N TYR A 29 -5.50 5.92 1.52
CA TYR A 29 -4.44 6.89 1.26
C TYR A 29 -4.62 7.62 -0.09
N GLU A 30 -5.13 6.93 -1.10
CA GLU A 30 -5.32 7.44 -2.47
C GLU A 30 -6.41 8.52 -2.58
N TRP A 31 -7.26 8.68 -1.57
CA TRP A 31 -8.40 9.58 -1.65
C TRP A 31 -8.02 11.04 -1.37
N GLU A 32 -7.15 11.30 -0.40
CA GLU A 32 -6.75 12.65 0.00
C GLU A 32 -5.24 12.84 0.07
N LEU A 33 -4.55 11.90 0.71
CA LEU A 33 -3.13 12.08 1.03
C LEU A 33 -2.24 11.96 -0.22
N MET A 34 -2.58 11.07 -1.16
CA MET A 34 -1.84 10.96 -2.41
C MET A 34 -2.03 12.21 -3.29
N PRO A 35 -3.27 12.70 -3.56
CA PRO A 35 -3.46 13.96 -4.26
C PRO A 35 -2.74 15.14 -3.61
N LEU A 36 -2.78 15.24 -2.28
CA LEU A 36 -2.05 16.25 -1.52
C LEU A 36 -0.52 16.12 -1.72
N ALA A 37 -0.01 14.89 -1.65
CA ALA A 37 1.42 14.62 -1.83
C ALA A 37 1.91 15.05 -3.21
N LEU A 38 1.14 14.73 -4.25
CA LEU A 38 1.44 15.10 -5.63
C LEU A 38 1.38 16.61 -5.83
N ASP A 39 0.30 17.27 -5.39
CA ASP A 39 0.10 18.71 -5.49
C ASP A 39 1.20 19.51 -4.77
N GLN A 40 1.52 19.10 -3.55
CA GLN A 40 2.51 19.77 -2.70
C GLN A 40 3.94 19.27 -2.88
N ARG A 41 4.18 18.31 -3.77
CA ARG A 41 5.50 17.68 -4.01
C ARG A 41 6.12 17.15 -2.71
N ILE A 42 5.32 16.43 -1.93
CA ILE A 42 5.74 15.78 -0.68
C ILE A 42 5.91 14.28 -0.95
N GLY A 43 7.04 13.73 -0.54
CA GLY A 43 7.29 12.30 -0.62
C GLY A 43 6.45 11.51 0.38
N THR A 44 6.12 10.27 0.05
CA THR A 44 5.41 9.36 0.95
C THR A 44 6.33 8.27 1.46
N VAL A 45 6.40 8.16 2.78
CA VAL A 45 7.02 7.06 3.51
C VAL A 45 5.92 6.08 3.91
N VAL A 46 5.87 4.93 3.26
CA VAL A 46 4.79 3.95 3.49
C VAL A 46 5.07 3.10 4.72
N TRP A 47 4.11 3.00 5.64
CA TRP A 47 4.14 2.05 6.73
C TRP A 47 3.09 0.95 6.57
N SER A 48 3.33 -0.22 7.18
CA SER A 48 2.52 -1.45 7.04
C SER A 48 2.26 -1.88 5.58
N PRO A 49 3.28 -1.86 4.69
CA PRO A 49 3.11 -2.13 3.26
C PRO A 49 2.57 -3.53 2.96
N LEU A 50 2.77 -4.48 3.86
CA LEU A 50 2.27 -5.85 3.76
C LEU A 50 0.96 -6.09 4.54
N GLY A 51 0.21 -5.02 4.86
CA GLY A 51 -1.11 -5.11 5.46
C GLY A 51 -1.15 -5.90 6.76
N TRP A 52 -0.30 -5.59 7.75
CA TRP A 52 -0.18 -6.37 9.00
C TRP A 52 0.15 -7.85 8.77
N ALA A 53 1.07 -8.13 7.85
CA ALA A 53 1.50 -9.48 7.45
C ALA A 53 0.46 -10.30 6.66
N ARG A 54 -0.67 -9.71 6.25
CA ARG A 54 -1.68 -10.38 5.41
C ARG A 54 -1.14 -10.71 4.01
N LEU A 55 -0.22 -9.89 3.49
CA LEU A 55 0.34 -10.00 2.14
C LEU A 55 1.74 -10.64 2.10
N THR A 56 2.05 -11.47 3.10
CA THR A 56 3.36 -12.15 3.19
C THR A 56 3.41 -13.51 2.49
N GLY A 57 2.31 -13.92 1.86
CA GLY A 57 2.19 -15.23 1.23
C GLY A 57 1.79 -16.36 2.21
N LYS A 58 1.52 -16.03 3.49
CA LYS A 58 1.12 -17.02 4.52
C LYS A 58 -0.39 -17.14 4.72
N VAL A 59 -1.14 -16.15 4.28
CA VAL A 59 -2.61 -16.16 4.35
C VAL A 59 -3.14 -16.78 3.06
N ARG A 60 -4.02 -17.78 3.19
CA ARG A 60 -4.67 -18.49 2.07
C ARG A 60 -6.10 -18.88 2.44
N ARG A 61 -6.96 -19.02 1.42
CA ARG A 61 -8.30 -19.60 1.64
C ARG A 61 -8.17 -20.98 2.25
N ASN A 62 -9.04 -21.27 3.21
CA ASN A 62 -9.17 -22.59 3.82
C ASN A 62 -7.88 -23.18 4.41
N GLN A 63 -6.92 -22.34 4.75
CA GLN A 63 -5.70 -22.75 5.45
C GLN A 63 -5.60 -22.08 6.82
N ALA A 64 -5.30 -22.88 7.83
CA ALA A 64 -4.99 -22.34 9.15
C ALA A 64 -3.72 -21.50 9.09
N LEU A 65 -3.75 -20.34 9.74
CA LEU A 65 -2.56 -19.50 9.87
C LEU A 65 -1.55 -20.20 10.80
N PRO A 66 -0.24 -20.09 10.53
CA PRO A 66 0.78 -20.55 11.46
C PRO A 66 0.60 -19.85 12.83
N GLU A 67 0.75 -20.58 13.93
CA GLU A 67 0.62 -20.02 15.30
C GLU A 67 1.52 -18.81 15.53
N THR A 68 2.70 -18.80 14.92
CA THR A 68 3.64 -17.67 14.95
C THR A 68 3.25 -16.51 14.03
N SER A 69 2.11 -16.59 13.36
CA SER A 69 1.67 -15.55 12.46
C SER A 69 1.36 -14.26 13.20
N ARG A 70 1.92 -13.17 12.72
CA ARG A 70 1.63 -11.84 13.24
C ARG A 70 0.15 -11.45 13.11
N VAL A 71 -0.56 -12.06 12.16
CA VAL A 71 -2.00 -11.84 11.96
C VAL A 71 -2.82 -12.35 13.16
N GLN A 72 -2.36 -13.41 13.83
CA GLN A 72 -3.04 -13.98 15.02
C GLN A 72 -2.68 -13.30 16.33
N SER A 73 -1.70 -12.40 16.34
CA SER A 73 -1.35 -11.65 17.55
C SER A 73 -2.54 -10.79 17.99
N LYS A 74 -3.00 -10.94 19.25
CA LYS A 74 -4.12 -10.18 19.82
C LYS A 74 -3.95 -8.67 19.64
N ILE A 75 -2.75 -8.15 19.87
CA ILE A 75 -2.41 -6.73 19.67
C ILE A 75 -2.64 -6.31 18.21
N ASN A 76 -2.27 -7.17 17.25
CA ASN A 76 -2.47 -6.84 15.83
C ASN A 76 -3.93 -6.96 15.40
N MET A 77 -4.70 -7.86 15.99
CA MET A 77 -6.14 -7.95 15.73
C MET A 77 -6.87 -6.69 16.19
N ASP A 78 -6.49 -6.15 17.33
CA ASP A 78 -7.13 -4.96 17.91
C ASP A 78 -6.72 -3.65 17.18
N LEU A 79 -5.48 -3.57 16.68
CA LEU A 79 -4.92 -2.36 16.07
C LEU A 79 -4.94 -2.35 14.55
N SER A 80 -5.15 -3.50 13.90
CA SER A 80 -5.16 -3.56 12.44
C SER A 80 -6.49 -3.06 11.89
N PRO A 81 -6.48 -2.29 10.78
CA PRO A 81 -7.72 -1.89 10.15
C PRO A 81 -8.52 -3.11 9.70
N PRO A 82 -9.87 -3.04 9.77
CA PRO A 82 -10.72 -4.09 9.24
C PRO A 82 -10.49 -4.23 7.74
N VAL A 83 -10.38 -5.46 7.28
CA VAL A 83 -10.26 -5.78 5.86
C VAL A 83 -11.36 -6.75 5.51
N ASP A 84 -12.15 -6.44 4.50
CA ASP A 84 -13.15 -7.36 3.96
C ASP A 84 -12.48 -8.67 3.51
N PRO A 85 -12.89 -9.84 4.04
CA PRO A 85 -12.27 -11.12 3.73
C PRO A 85 -12.26 -11.46 2.24
N GLU A 86 -13.36 -11.19 1.53
CA GLU A 86 -13.45 -11.51 0.11
C GLU A 86 -12.50 -10.65 -0.72
N ARG A 87 -12.37 -9.37 -0.38
CA ARG A 87 -11.36 -8.50 -1.00
C ARG A 87 -9.95 -8.95 -0.68
N LEU A 88 -9.67 -9.33 0.58
CA LEU A 88 -8.36 -9.85 0.97
C LEU A 88 -7.96 -11.05 0.11
N TYR A 89 -8.87 -12.01 -0.05
CA TYR A 89 -8.58 -13.21 -0.83
C TYR A 89 -8.44 -12.92 -2.34
N ARG A 90 -9.22 -12.01 -2.91
CA ARG A 90 -9.01 -11.57 -4.30
C ARG A 90 -7.62 -10.97 -4.49
N VAL A 91 -7.14 -10.16 -3.53
CA VAL A 91 -5.80 -9.58 -3.58
C VAL A 91 -4.72 -10.66 -3.47
N ILE A 92 -4.91 -11.64 -2.58
CA ILE A 92 -3.97 -12.75 -2.41
C ILE A 92 -3.89 -13.59 -3.67
N ASP A 93 -5.04 -13.94 -4.27
CA ASP A 93 -5.11 -14.73 -5.49
C ASP A 93 -4.38 -14.01 -6.65
N ALA A 94 -4.63 -12.71 -6.83
CA ALA A 94 -3.93 -11.90 -7.84
C ALA A 94 -2.42 -11.78 -7.56
N LEU A 95 -2.02 -11.65 -6.29
CA LEU A 95 -0.60 -11.66 -5.91
C LEU A 95 0.08 -12.99 -6.22
N ASP A 96 -0.58 -14.12 -6.00
CA ASP A 96 -0.06 -15.45 -6.31
C ASP A 96 0.14 -15.64 -7.82
N GLU A 97 -0.84 -15.21 -8.64
CA GLU A 97 -0.72 -15.24 -10.08
C GLU A 97 0.47 -14.40 -10.57
N VAL A 98 0.58 -13.16 -10.11
CA VAL A 98 1.69 -12.27 -10.51
C VAL A 98 3.04 -12.77 -9.98
N ALA A 99 3.06 -13.36 -8.79
CA ALA A 99 4.27 -13.99 -8.24
C ALA A 99 4.75 -15.16 -9.11
N LEU A 100 3.82 -15.98 -9.61
CA LEU A 100 4.13 -17.08 -10.53
C LEU A 100 4.64 -16.54 -11.88
N GLU A 101 3.98 -15.53 -12.46
CA GLU A 101 4.39 -14.91 -13.73
C GLU A 101 5.79 -14.29 -13.66
N THR A 102 6.13 -13.64 -12.53
CA THR A 102 7.40 -12.93 -12.38
C THR A 102 8.53 -13.77 -11.80
N GLY A 103 8.22 -14.95 -11.24
CA GLY A 103 9.17 -15.76 -10.46
C GLY A 103 9.60 -15.08 -9.15
N LYS A 104 8.81 -14.13 -8.64
CA LYS A 104 9.09 -13.39 -7.41
C LYS A 104 8.21 -13.87 -6.27
N ALA A 105 8.67 -13.66 -5.03
CA ALA A 105 7.84 -13.97 -3.87
C ALA A 105 6.67 -12.97 -3.71
N VAL A 106 5.54 -13.46 -3.19
CA VAL A 106 4.34 -12.64 -2.94
C VAL A 106 4.63 -11.29 -2.23
N PRO A 107 5.41 -11.26 -1.13
CA PRO A 107 5.72 -9.98 -0.51
C PRO A 107 6.57 -9.06 -1.40
N GLN A 108 7.44 -9.61 -2.25
CA GLN A 108 8.21 -8.80 -3.21
C GLN A 108 7.30 -8.13 -4.24
N VAL A 109 6.30 -8.85 -4.75
CA VAL A 109 5.29 -8.30 -5.67
C VAL A 109 4.49 -7.19 -5.01
N ALA A 110 4.00 -7.42 -3.79
CA ALA A 110 3.23 -6.42 -3.03
C ALA A 110 4.04 -5.15 -2.74
N LEU A 111 5.30 -5.28 -2.36
CA LEU A 111 6.21 -4.15 -2.12
C LEU A 111 6.58 -3.44 -3.44
N ASN A 112 6.83 -4.19 -4.50
CA ASN A 112 7.16 -3.62 -5.81
C ASN A 112 6.00 -2.80 -6.39
N TRP A 113 4.75 -3.28 -6.21
CA TRP A 113 3.56 -2.51 -6.58
C TRP A 113 3.53 -1.14 -5.90
N LEU A 114 3.84 -1.06 -4.58
CA LEU A 114 3.92 0.21 -3.84
C LEU A 114 5.04 1.12 -4.35
N LEU A 115 6.22 0.56 -4.65
CA LEU A 115 7.37 1.32 -5.16
C LEU A 115 7.10 1.99 -6.52
N GLN A 116 6.08 1.54 -7.24
CA GLN A 116 5.66 2.12 -8.52
C GLN A 116 4.56 3.18 -8.37
N ARG A 117 4.09 3.47 -7.14
CA ARG A 117 3.07 4.52 -6.94
C ARG A 117 3.69 5.92 -7.02
N PRO A 118 3.00 6.88 -7.66
CA PRO A 118 3.58 8.17 -8.04
C PRO A 118 4.14 9.01 -6.88
N SER A 119 3.56 8.92 -5.70
CA SER A 119 3.98 9.70 -4.52
C SER A 119 4.89 8.94 -3.57
N VAL A 120 5.08 7.62 -3.77
CA VAL A 120 5.85 6.78 -2.85
C VAL A 120 7.35 6.98 -3.07
N SER A 121 8.01 7.53 -2.05
CA SER A 121 9.46 7.72 -2.04
C SER A 121 10.20 6.58 -1.38
N THR A 122 9.60 5.95 -0.36
CA THR A 122 10.19 4.81 0.36
C THR A 122 9.15 4.01 1.12
N ILE A 123 9.54 2.81 1.51
CA ILE A 123 8.69 1.86 2.22
C ILE A 123 9.41 1.39 3.49
N ILE A 124 8.72 1.41 4.63
CA ILE A 124 9.23 0.86 5.88
C ILE A 124 8.81 -0.60 5.99
N THR A 125 9.78 -1.49 6.02
CA THR A 125 9.55 -2.92 6.25
C THR A 125 10.26 -3.37 7.52
N GLY A 126 9.61 -4.26 8.29
CA GLY A 126 10.24 -4.96 9.40
C GLY A 126 10.55 -6.40 9.03
N ALA A 127 11.64 -6.93 9.55
CA ALA A 127 12.01 -8.33 9.42
C ALA A 127 12.47 -8.88 10.78
N ARG A 128 12.15 -10.14 11.09
CA ARG A 128 12.61 -10.83 12.30
C ARG A 128 13.81 -11.72 12.02
N THR A 129 14.02 -12.07 10.76
CA THR A 129 15.15 -12.90 10.31
C THR A 129 15.84 -12.24 9.12
N GLU A 130 17.10 -12.58 8.92
CA GLU A 130 17.88 -12.13 7.76
C GLU A 130 17.21 -12.54 6.44
N GLU A 131 16.66 -13.75 6.38
CA GLU A 131 15.96 -14.25 5.20
C GLU A 131 14.78 -13.37 4.82
N GLN A 132 13.94 -12.97 5.80
CA GLN A 132 12.83 -12.05 5.58
C GLN A 132 13.32 -10.67 5.09
N LEU A 133 14.43 -10.19 5.64
CA LEU A 133 15.02 -8.92 5.21
C LEU A 133 15.50 -9.02 3.75
N ARG A 134 16.24 -10.06 3.41
CA ARG A 134 16.70 -10.31 2.04
C ARG A 134 15.53 -10.45 1.06
N GLN A 135 14.48 -11.15 1.45
CA GLN A 135 13.26 -11.28 0.66
C GLN A 135 12.61 -9.91 0.42
N ASN A 136 12.46 -9.08 1.45
CA ASN A 136 11.88 -7.74 1.30
C ASN A 136 12.75 -6.83 0.41
N ILE A 137 14.06 -6.85 0.58
CA ILE A 137 15.00 -6.09 -0.26
C ILE A 137 14.92 -6.53 -1.72
N GLY A 138 14.67 -7.80 -1.99
CA GLY A 138 14.46 -8.32 -3.34
C GLY A 138 13.22 -7.77 -4.07
N ALA A 139 12.45 -6.87 -3.44
CA ALA A 139 11.39 -6.11 -4.11
C ALA A 139 11.93 -5.01 -5.02
N VAL A 140 13.18 -4.59 -4.88
CA VAL A 140 13.80 -3.54 -5.71
C VAL A 140 14.61 -4.14 -6.86
N GLY A 141 14.94 -3.30 -7.85
CA GLY A 141 15.79 -3.69 -8.98
C GLY A 141 15.04 -4.32 -10.17
N TRP A 142 13.72 -4.37 -10.12
CA TRP A 142 12.84 -4.82 -11.21
C TRP A 142 11.52 -4.06 -11.16
N LYS A 143 10.64 -4.26 -12.16
CA LYS A 143 9.34 -3.59 -12.22
C LYS A 143 8.26 -4.57 -12.68
N LEU A 144 7.08 -4.44 -12.09
CA LEU A 144 5.85 -5.01 -12.64
C LEU A 144 5.53 -4.33 -13.97
N ASP A 145 5.05 -5.08 -14.93
CA ASP A 145 4.51 -4.51 -16.16
C ASP A 145 3.11 -3.89 -15.96
N ALA A 146 2.61 -3.20 -16.98
CA ALA A 146 1.33 -2.51 -16.90
C ALA A 146 0.13 -3.47 -16.70
N ALA A 147 0.18 -4.68 -17.24
CA ALA A 147 -0.87 -5.68 -17.09
C ALA A 147 -0.90 -6.24 -15.67
N GLN A 148 0.26 -6.52 -15.09
CA GLN A 148 0.42 -6.98 -13.73
C GLN A 148 -0.02 -5.92 -12.71
N VAL A 149 0.37 -4.66 -12.92
CA VAL A 149 -0.08 -3.53 -12.09
C VAL A 149 -1.60 -3.40 -12.17
N LYS A 150 -2.18 -3.44 -13.37
CA LYS A 150 -3.64 -3.37 -13.58
C LYS A 150 -4.37 -4.52 -12.86
N LYS A 151 -3.88 -5.75 -12.97
CA LYS A 151 -4.44 -6.93 -12.28
C LYS A 151 -4.50 -6.70 -10.76
N LEU A 152 -3.41 -6.21 -10.16
CA LEU A 152 -3.35 -5.92 -8.73
C LEU A 152 -4.25 -4.74 -8.34
N ASP A 153 -4.33 -3.70 -9.18
CA ASP A 153 -5.20 -2.56 -8.97
C ASP A 153 -6.68 -2.95 -8.96
N GLU A 154 -7.10 -3.78 -9.91
CA GLU A 154 -8.48 -4.29 -10.01
C GLU A 154 -8.83 -5.20 -8.81
N ALA A 155 -7.95 -6.13 -8.44
CA ALA A 155 -8.17 -7.03 -7.31
C ALA A 155 -8.27 -6.28 -5.97
N SER A 156 -7.51 -5.20 -5.81
CA SER A 156 -7.44 -4.40 -4.58
C SER A 156 -8.40 -3.21 -4.56
N ALA A 157 -9.16 -2.99 -5.63
CA ALA A 157 -10.05 -1.84 -5.75
C ALA A 157 -11.00 -1.71 -4.57
N VAL A 158 -11.16 -0.49 -4.09
CA VAL A 158 -12.09 -0.12 -3.01
C VAL A 158 -13.10 0.87 -3.58
N THR A 159 -14.38 0.63 -3.32
CA THR A 159 -15.41 1.63 -3.63
C THR A 159 -15.23 2.83 -2.72
N PRO A 160 -14.91 4.01 -3.25
CA PRO A 160 -14.74 5.18 -2.43
C PRO A 160 -16.03 5.55 -1.71
N VAL A 161 -15.91 6.07 -0.49
CA VAL A 161 -17.04 6.67 0.22
C VAL A 161 -17.33 8.08 -0.31
N TYR A 162 -18.51 8.64 0.03
CA TYR A 162 -18.78 10.06 -0.20
C TYR A 162 -17.77 10.92 0.60
N PRO A 163 -17.22 12.00 0.03
CA PRO A 163 -17.52 12.59 -1.30
C PRO A 163 -16.67 12.06 -2.47
N TYR A 164 -15.75 11.14 -2.25
CA TYR A 164 -14.72 10.76 -3.23
C TYR A 164 -15.27 10.10 -4.49
N TRP A 165 -16.30 9.23 -4.37
CA TRP A 165 -16.96 8.66 -5.55
C TRP A 165 -17.65 9.74 -6.39
N HIS A 166 -18.21 10.76 -5.74
CA HIS A 166 -18.84 11.89 -6.41
C HIS A 166 -17.81 12.77 -7.13
N GLN A 167 -16.71 13.08 -6.45
CA GLN A 167 -15.60 13.87 -7.00
C GLN A 167 -15.00 13.26 -8.26
N ARG A 168 -14.89 11.93 -8.33
CA ARG A 168 -14.38 11.23 -9.51
C ARG A 168 -15.19 11.47 -10.78
N GLY A 169 -16.47 11.81 -10.67
CA GLY A 169 -17.32 12.20 -11.78
C GLY A 169 -16.98 13.58 -12.39
N PHE A 170 -16.18 14.37 -11.70
CA PHE A 170 -15.84 15.75 -12.10
C PHE A 170 -14.32 15.92 -12.25
N ARG A 171 -13.76 15.24 -13.25
CA ARG A 171 -12.30 15.19 -13.52
C ARG A 171 -11.63 16.55 -13.66
N GLU A 172 -12.38 17.55 -14.15
CA GLU A 172 -11.89 18.93 -14.30
C GLU A 172 -11.58 19.60 -12.97
N ARG A 173 -12.32 19.24 -11.92
CA ARG A 173 -12.18 19.84 -10.58
C ARG A 173 -11.30 19.02 -9.66
N ASN A 174 -11.33 17.72 -9.83
CA ASN A 174 -10.60 16.77 -9.00
C ASN A 174 -10.01 15.68 -9.92
N PRO A 175 -8.87 15.95 -10.56
CA PRO A 175 -8.22 14.92 -11.35
C PRO A 175 -8.00 13.69 -10.46
N PRO A 176 -8.31 12.47 -10.96
CA PRO A 176 -8.08 11.26 -10.19
C PRO A 176 -6.59 11.16 -9.86
N PRO A 177 -6.26 10.64 -8.68
CA PRO A 177 -4.88 10.23 -8.44
C PRO A 177 -4.46 9.27 -9.55
N VAL A 178 -3.31 9.47 -10.07
CA VAL A 178 -2.74 8.76 -11.24
C VAL A 178 -2.52 7.30 -10.91
#